data_6e0f7283db2da3be8ee6a9bc0db621e3
#
_entry.id   6e0f7283db2da3be8ee6a9bc0db621e3
#
_cell.length_a   1.000
_cell.length_b   1.000
_cell.length_c   1.000
_cell.angle_alpha   90.00
_cell.angle_beta   90.00
_cell.angle_gamma   90.00
#
_symmetry.space_group_name_H-M   'P 1'
#
loop_
_entity.id
_entity.type
_entity.pdbx_description
1 polymer ?
#
loop_
_entity_poly.entity_id
_entity_poly.type
_entity_poly.pdbx_seq_one_letter_code
_entity_poly.pdbx_strand_id
1 'polypeptide(L)'
;MMGDFMFTTLLLYLTLLQPPAITKSLLPGKISRRDTTNNYIVIHNDGASLNEKTTKLVLRMRRLSYHFFINSDGKIFQFKELRNVAYHAGSTNYLGMKNWNTFSIGICLQGRDDRPYTDKQYESLSKLITYLYQRYPDSRDKPIVTHADIAIPKGRKSDPGSFFDITKLSLNKEGV
;
A
#
# COMPACT_ATOMS: atom_id res chain seq x y z
N MET A 1 -14.88 -2.12 -40.11
CA MET A 1 -13.88 -1.33 -39.33
C MET A 1 -14.36 -0.83 -37.96
N MET A 2 -15.65 -0.90 -37.57
CA MET A 2 -16.11 -0.50 -36.21
C MET A 2 -16.02 -1.62 -35.17
N GLY A 3 -15.89 -2.89 -35.58
CA GLY A 3 -15.85 -4.03 -34.63
C GLY A 3 -14.53 -4.18 -33.87
N ASP A 4 -13.41 -3.89 -34.48
CA ASP A 4 -12.09 -4.11 -33.87
C ASP A 4 -11.75 -3.11 -32.77
N PHE A 5 -12.30 -1.88 -32.88
CA PHE A 5 -12.09 -0.82 -31.85
C PHE A 5 -12.84 -1.12 -30.55
N MET A 6 -14.04 -1.66 -30.64
CA MET A 6 -14.83 -2.07 -29.46
C MET A 6 -14.23 -3.28 -28.76
N PHE A 7 -13.74 -4.28 -29.50
CA PHE A 7 -13.10 -5.46 -28.91
C PHE A 7 -11.77 -5.11 -28.25
N THR A 8 -10.96 -4.23 -28.85
CA THR A 8 -9.68 -3.81 -28.27
C THR A 8 -9.90 -2.98 -27.01
N THR A 9 -10.91 -2.10 -26.99
CA THR A 9 -11.25 -1.28 -25.81
C THR A 9 -11.81 -2.16 -24.68
N LEU A 10 -12.66 -3.13 -24.99
CA LEU A 10 -13.21 -4.08 -23.99
C LEU A 10 -12.12 -4.99 -23.41
N LEU A 11 -11.17 -5.44 -24.24
CA LEU A 11 -10.04 -6.26 -23.79
C LEU A 11 -9.09 -5.46 -22.89
N LEU A 12 -8.82 -4.18 -23.23
CA LEU A 12 -8.05 -3.27 -22.39
C LEU A 12 -8.77 -3.00 -21.06
N TYR A 13 -10.08 -2.86 -21.08
CA TYR A 13 -10.91 -2.65 -19.88
C TYR A 13 -10.89 -3.87 -18.96
N LEU A 14 -10.99 -5.07 -19.53
CA LEU A 14 -10.90 -6.35 -18.78
C LEU A 14 -9.52 -6.58 -18.17
N THR A 15 -8.43 -6.14 -18.83
CA THR A 15 -7.08 -6.24 -18.26
C THR A 15 -6.84 -5.24 -17.13
N LEU A 16 -7.49 -4.08 -17.15
CA LEU A 16 -7.45 -3.10 -16.06
C LEU A 16 -8.23 -3.54 -14.81
N LEU A 17 -9.18 -4.47 -14.96
CA LEU A 17 -10.01 -5.02 -13.88
C LEU A 17 -9.39 -6.25 -13.20
N GLN A 18 -8.31 -6.79 -13.74
CA GLN A 18 -7.66 -7.94 -13.11
C GLN A 18 -6.93 -7.51 -11.83
N PRO A 19 -7.15 -8.23 -10.71
CA PRO A 19 -6.36 -7.98 -9.51
C PRO A 19 -4.87 -8.16 -9.82
N PRO A 20 -3.99 -7.34 -9.23
CA PRO A 20 -2.55 -7.50 -9.43
C PRO A 20 -2.11 -8.88 -8.91
N ALA A 21 -1.04 -9.43 -9.50
CA ALA A 21 -0.45 -10.66 -9.01
C ALA A 21 0.11 -10.45 -7.59
N ILE A 22 -0.57 -10.97 -6.58
CA ILE A 22 -0.19 -10.85 -5.17
C ILE A 22 0.29 -12.21 -4.66
N THR A 23 1.55 -12.27 -4.21
CA THR A 23 2.12 -13.44 -3.56
C THR A 23 1.79 -13.42 -2.08
N LYS A 24 1.03 -14.41 -1.58
CA LYS A 24 0.79 -14.56 -0.14
C LYS A 24 2.07 -14.99 0.58
N SER A 25 2.52 -14.17 1.51
CA SER A 25 3.72 -14.39 2.32
C SER A 25 3.46 -13.96 3.78
N LEU A 26 2.39 -14.51 4.36
CA LEU A 26 1.82 -14.03 5.62
C LEU A 26 2.81 -14.09 6.79
N LEU A 27 2.81 -13.01 7.58
CA LEU A 27 3.51 -12.95 8.86
C LEU A 27 2.68 -13.63 9.94
N PRO A 28 3.26 -14.55 10.73
CA PRO A 28 2.59 -15.10 11.90
C PRO A 28 2.39 -14.04 12.98
N GLY A 29 1.48 -14.27 13.90
CA GLY A 29 1.28 -13.42 15.08
C GLY A 29 -0.19 -13.16 15.39
N LYS A 30 -0.42 -12.31 16.40
CA LYS A 30 -1.76 -12.01 16.91
C LYS A 30 -2.69 -11.54 15.80
N ILE A 31 -3.90 -12.11 15.79
CA ILE A 31 -4.98 -11.72 14.89
C ILE A 31 -5.90 -10.78 15.67
N SER A 32 -5.98 -9.52 15.24
CA SER A 32 -6.97 -8.55 15.69
C SER A 32 -7.71 -8.05 14.48
N ARG A 33 -9.02 -7.94 14.53
CA ARG A 33 -9.80 -7.46 13.40
C ARG A 33 -9.60 -5.96 13.20
N ARG A 34 -9.37 -5.57 11.96
CA ARG A 34 -9.32 -4.18 11.52
C ARG A 34 -10.74 -3.68 11.25
N ASP A 35 -10.98 -2.40 11.54
CA ASP A 35 -12.17 -1.72 11.05
C ASP A 35 -12.06 -1.56 9.53
N THR A 36 -13.00 -2.17 8.81
CA THR A 36 -13.06 -2.13 7.35
C THR A 36 -14.12 -1.19 6.80
N THR A 37 -14.70 -0.37 7.66
CA THR A 37 -15.68 0.67 7.27
C THR A 37 -15.02 2.02 7.04
N ASN A 38 -13.74 2.17 7.40
CA ASN A 38 -13.00 3.42 7.27
C ASN A 38 -11.57 3.15 6.76
N ASN A 39 -11.45 2.87 5.45
CA ASN A 39 -10.19 2.43 4.87
C ASN A 39 -9.34 3.59 4.37
N TYR A 40 -8.22 3.85 5.02
CA TYR A 40 -7.15 4.74 4.55
C TYR A 40 -5.97 3.92 4.06
N ILE A 41 -5.18 4.48 3.16
CA ILE A 41 -3.95 3.88 2.66
C ILE A 41 -2.75 4.69 3.16
N VAL A 42 -1.79 4.01 3.79
CA VAL A 42 -0.57 4.62 4.31
C VAL A 42 0.63 4.01 3.59
N ILE A 43 1.45 4.87 3.00
CA ILE A 43 2.66 4.46 2.28
C ILE A 43 3.88 4.57 3.21
N HIS A 44 4.71 3.53 3.15
CA HIS A 44 5.94 3.38 3.92
C HIS A 44 7.09 2.95 3.02
N ASN A 45 8.31 2.98 3.57
CA ASN A 45 9.40 2.15 3.10
C ASN A 45 9.98 1.31 4.24
N ASP A 46 10.86 0.37 3.91
CA ASP A 46 11.53 -0.48 4.90
C ASP A 46 12.80 0.17 5.52
N GLY A 47 13.19 1.34 5.03
CA GLY A 47 14.30 2.15 5.51
C GLY A 47 15.71 1.61 5.19
N ALA A 48 15.80 0.40 4.63
CA ALA A 48 17.07 -0.28 4.40
C ALA A 48 17.18 -0.99 3.05
N SER A 49 16.14 -0.91 2.22
CA SER A 49 16.07 -1.58 0.91
C SER A 49 16.28 -3.10 0.99
N LEU A 50 15.66 -3.73 2.00
CA LEU A 50 15.78 -5.15 2.26
C LEU A 50 14.91 -5.98 1.30
N ASN A 51 15.33 -7.21 1.01
CA ASN A 51 14.47 -8.15 0.31
C ASN A 51 13.29 -8.63 1.19
N GLU A 52 12.30 -9.26 0.58
CA GLU A 52 11.07 -9.72 1.26
C GLU A 52 11.35 -10.58 2.50
N LYS A 53 12.27 -11.56 2.40
CA LYS A 53 12.57 -12.49 3.50
C LYS A 53 13.19 -11.76 4.70
N THR A 54 14.16 -10.88 4.44
CA THR A 54 14.83 -10.09 5.48
C THR A 54 13.88 -9.07 6.09
N THR A 55 13.04 -8.40 5.29
CA THR A 55 12.01 -7.49 5.79
C THR A 55 11.07 -8.22 6.75
N LYS A 56 10.60 -9.42 6.41
CA LYS A 56 9.76 -10.22 7.32
C LYS A 56 10.46 -10.56 8.63
N LEU A 57 11.74 -10.92 8.57
CA LEU A 57 12.51 -11.21 9.78
C LEU A 57 12.59 -10.00 10.71
N VAL A 58 12.94 -8.82 10.17
CA VAL A 58 12.99 -7.56 10.92
C VAL A 58 11.64 -7.19 11.51
N LEU A 59 10.56 -7.31 10.75
CA LEU A 59 9.21 -7.03 11.21
C LEU A 59 8.81 -7.96 12.39
N ARG A 60 9.12 -9.25 12.30
CA ARG A 60 8.88 -10.19 13.40
C ARG A 60 9.64 -9.80 14.67
N MET A 61 10.93 -9.50 14.55
CA MET A 61 11.76 -9.10 15.69
C MET A 61 11.24 -7.85 16.38
N ARG A 62 10.74 -6.89 15.58
CA ARG A 62 10.20 -5.60 16.06
C ARG A 62 8.72 -5.64 16.42
N ARG A 63 8.04 -6.77 16.24
CA ARG A 63 6.57 -6.94 16.42
C ARG A 63 5.76 -5.96 15.56
N LEU A 64 6.27 -5.64 14.36
CA LEU A 64 5.64 -4.78 13.38
C LEU A 64 5.07 -5.62 12.23
N SER A 65 4.22 -5.01 11.42
CA SER A 65 3.69 -5.64 10.20
C SER A 65 3.12 -4.60 9.26
N TYR A 66 3.22 -4.86 7.96
CA TYR A 66 2.47 -4.18 6.90
C TYR A 66 1.41 -5.12 6.33
N HIS A 67 0.42 -4.60 5.61
CA HIS A 67 -0.48 -5.44 4.83
C HIS A 67 0.21 -5.93 3.57
N PHE A 68 0.91 -5.02 2.89
CA PHE A 68 1.64 -5.34 1.66
C PHE A 68 3.07 -4.84 1.70
N PHE A 69 3.92 -5.53 0.95
CA PHE A 69 5.28 -5.14 0.65
C PHE A 69 5.48 -5.23 -0.87
N ILE A 70 6.07 -4.19 -1.48
CA ILE A 70 6.41 -4.14 -2.90
C ILE A 70 7.91 -4.01 -3.03
N ASN A 71 8.56 -5.02 -3.61
CA ASN A 71 10.00 -4.97 -3.81
C ASN A 71 10.38 -4.12 -5.03
N SER A 72 11.68 -3.89 -5.26
CA SER A 72 12.19 -2.99 -6.32
C SER A 72 11.88 -3.47 -7.75
N ASP A 73 11.60 -4.76 -7.95
CA ASP A 73 11.18 -5.31 -9.24
C ASP A 73 9.65 -5.30 -9.44
N GLY A 74 8.91 -4.71 -8.49
CA GLY A 74 7.46 -4.54 -8.56
C GLY A 74 6.65 -5.73 -8.06
N LYS A 75 7.26 -6.81 -7.54
CA LYS A 75 6.49 -7.91 -6.97
C LYS A 75 5.78 -7.49 -5.70
N ILE A 76 4.50 -7.84 -5.61
CA ILE A 76 3.64 -7.54 -4.47
C ILE A 76 3.54 -8.76 -3.58
N PHE A 77 3.88 -8.58 -2.30
CA PHE A 77 3.74 -9.60 -1.26
C PHE A 77 2.69 -9.17 -0.25
N GLN A 78 1.76 -10.05 0.08
CA GLN A 78 0.80 -9.83 1.16
C GLN A 78 1.34 -10.42 2.46
N PHE A 79 1.59 -9.55 3.45
CA PHE A 79 2.12 -9.93 4.77
C PHE A 79 1.04 -10.09 5.85
N LYS A 80 -0.10 -9.41 5.68
CA LYS A 80 -1.27 -9.53 6.57
C LYS A 80 -2.54 -9.59 5.74
N GLU A 81 -3.50 -10.37 6.19
CA GLU A 81 -4.85 -10.34 5.64
C GLU A 81 -5.49 -8.97 5.87
N LEU A 82 -6.17 -8.44 4.87
CA LEU A 82 -6.77 -7.10 4.91
C LEU A 82 -7.78 -6.88 6.03
N ARG A 83 -8.42 -7.95 6.50
CA ARG A 83 -9.34 -7.92 7.66
C ARG A 83 -8.65 -7.83 9.02
N ASN A 84 -7.33 -7.96 9.06
CA ASN A 84 -6.56 -7.97 10.29
C ASN A 84 -5.81 -6.66 10.47
N VAL A 85 -5.60 -6.25 11.72
CA VAL A 85 -4.74 -5.12 12.06
C VAL A 85 -3.30 -5.42 11.65
N ALA A 86 -2.66 -4.49 10.95
CA ALA A 86 -1.22 -4.46 10.77
C ALA A 86 -0.63 -3.32 11.64
N TYR A 87 0.47 -3.62 12.32
CA TYR A 87 1.12 -2.66 13.22
C TYR A 87 2.22 -1.91 12.48
N HIS A 88 1.87 -0.82 11.78
CA HIS A 88 2.78 -0.06 10.92
C HIS A 88 2.88 1.43 11.24
N ALA A 89 1.88 2.00 11.89
CA ALA A 89 1.76 3.46 12.00
C ALA A 89 2.32 4.04 13.32
N GLY A 90 2.34 3.23 14.40
CA GLY A 90 2.77 3.69 15.72
C GLY A 90 1.86 4.80 16.28
N SER A 91 2.46 5.79 16.95
CA SER A 91 1.72 6.95 17.47
C SER A 91 1.36 7.89 16.33
N THR A 92 0.07 8.18 16.20
CA THR A 92 -0.49 8.92 15.06
C THR A 92 -1.55 9.91 15.47
N ASN A 93 -1.61 11.05 14.75
CA ASN A 93 -2.72 11.98 14.77
C ASN A 93 -2.73 12.75 13.43
N TYR A 94 -3.73 12.51 12.61
CA TYR A 94 -3.93 13.20 11.33
C TYR A 94 -5.43 13.40 11.11
N LEU A 95 -5.84 14.59 10.77
CA LEU A 95 -7.26 14.98 10.68
C LEU A 95 -8.06 14.67 11.97
N GLY A 96 -7.44 14.80 13.16
CA GLY A 96 -8.04 14.47 14.44
C GLY A 96 -8.13 12.97 14.75
N MET A 97 -7.78 12.10 13.80
CA MET A 97 -7.84 10.64 13.95
C MET A 97 -6.55 10.09 14.52
N LYS A 98 -6.68 9.13 15.46
CA LYS A 98 -5.59 8.42 16.12
C LYS A 98 -5.70 6.91 15.84
N ASN A 99 -4.68 6.14 16.26
CA ASN A 99 -4.69 4.67 16.17
C ASN A 99 -4.86 4.12 14.74
N TRP A 100 -4.16 4.71 13.78
CA TRP A 100 -4.28 4.40 12.35
C TRP A 100 -4.07 2.92 12.01
N ASN A 101 -3.37 2.14 12.83
CA ASN A 101 -3.26 0.69 12.66
C ASN A 101 -4.62 -0.02 12.60
N THR A 102 -5.65 0.52 13.28
CA THR A 102 -6.93 -0.15 13.46
C THR A 102 -7.85 -0.05 12.24
N PHE A 103 -7.63 0.89 11.35
CA PHE A 103 -8.50 1.12 10.20
C PHE A 103 -7.74 1.34 8.86
N SER A 104 -6.44 1.59 8.88
CA SER A 104 -5.69 1.83 7.64
C SER A 104 -5.03 0.57 7.08
N ILE A 105 -4.68 0.64 5.81
CA ILE A 105 -3.93 -0.36 5.06
C ILE A 105 -2.52 0.16 4.86
N GLY A 106 -1.53 -0.46 5.52
CA GLY A 106 -0.12 -0.10 5.35
C GLY A 106 0.50 -0.84 4.16
N ILE A 107 1.08 -0.09 3.23
CA ILE A 107 1.83 -0.59 2.08
C ILE A 107 3.28 -0.12 2.22
N CYS A 108 4.22 -1.06 2.24
CA CYS A 108 5.65 -0.79 2.36
C CYS A 108 6.34 -1.01 1.02
N LEU A 109 7.10 -0.02 0.56
CA LEU A 109 7.99 -0.15 -0.59
C LEU A 109 9.38 -0.56 -0.13
N GLN A 110 10.02 -1.47 -0.83
CA GLN A 110 11.46 -1.70 -0.67
C GLN A 110 12.20 -0.42 -1.04
N GLY A 111 12.87 0.20 -0.07
CA GLY A 111 13.53 1.45 -0.37
C GLY A 111 14.05 2.18 0.84
N ARG A 112 14.60 3.36 0.58
CA ARG A 112 15.16 4.28 1.56
C ARG A 112 14.69 5.69 1.28
N ASP A 113 14.69 6.53 2.30
CA ASP A 113 14.26 7.94 2.20
C ASP A 113 15.12 8.78 1.25
N ASP A 114 16.38 8.36 1.04
CA ASP A 114 17.41 9.07 0.26
C ASP A 114 17.54 8.60 -1.20
N ARG A 115 16.62 7.78 -1.70
CA ARG A 115 16.69 7.19 -3.04
C ARG A 115 15.34 7.15 -3.74
N PRO A 116 15.31 7.31 -5.09
CA PRO A 116 14.09 7.18 -5.87
C PRO A 116 13.59 5.73 -5.89
N TYR A 117 12.28 5.58 -6.03
CA TYR A 117 11.61 4.31 -6.29
C TYR A 117 11.59 4.01 -7.78
N THR A 118 11.52 2.73 -8.12
CA THR A 118 11.50 2.29 -9.52
C THR A 118 10.12 2.51 -10.15
N ASP A 119 10.08 2.65 -11.48
CA ASP A 119 8.81 2.75 -12.21
C ASP A 119 7.95 1.49 -12.02
N LYS A 120 8.58 0.31 -11.89
CA LYS A 120 7.89 -0.95 -11.56
C LYS A 120 7.22 -0.92 -10.19
N GLN A 121 7.81 -0.24 -9.20
CA GLN A 121 7.16 -0.05 -7.90
C GLN A 121 5.95 0.87 -8.01
N TYR A 122 6.04 1.98 -8.74
CA TYR A 122 4.92 2.88 -8.97
C TYR A 122 3.78 2.22 -9.75
N GLU A 123 4.11 1.45 -10.79
CA GLU A 123 3.13 0.68 -11.56
C GLU A 123 2.39 -0.34 -10.66
N SER A 124 3.13 -1.10 -9.88
CA SER A 124 2.56 -2.10 -8.97
C SER A 124 1.76 -1.47 -7.84
N LEU A 125 2.24 -0.36 -7.29
CA LEU A 125 1.54 0.41 -6.26
C LEU A 125 0.22 0.95 -6.80
N SER A 126 0.21 1.51 -8.01
CA SER A 126 -1.00 2.01 -8.68
C SER A 126 -2.02 0.90 -8.90
N LYS A 127 -1.61 -0.26 -9.41
CA LYS A 127 -2.47 -1.44 -9.58
C LYS A 127 -3.03 -1.93 -8.24
N LEU A 128 -2.19 -1.99 -7.21
CA LEU A 128 -2.61 -2.43 -5.88
C LEU A 128 -3.64 -1.45 -5.27
N ILE A 129 -3.40 -0.14 -5.38
CA ILE A 129 -4.33 0.87 -4.85
C ILE A 129 -5.66 0.82 -5.61
N THR A 130 -5.64 0.71 -6.94
CA THR A 130 -6.86 0.55 -7.75
C THR A 130 -7.65 -0.69 -7.32
N TYR A 131 -6.99 -1.83 -7.11
CA TYR A 131 -7.61 -3.04 -6.57
C TYR A 131 -8.21 -2.81 -5.17
N LEU A 132 -7.52 -2.08 -4.30
CA LEU A 132 -8.03 -1.74 -2.98
C LEU A 132 -9.25 -0.80 -3.04
N TYR A 133 -9.30 0.11 -3.99
CA TYR A 133 -10.47 0.96 -4.23
C TYR A 133 -11.69 0.17 -4.71
N GLN A 134 -11.49 -0.88 -5.50
CA GLN A 134 -12.58 -1.80 -5.88
C GLN A 134 -13.07 -2.61 -4.66
N ARG A 135 -12.14 -3.04 -3.82
CA ARG A 135 -12.43 -3.85 -2.63
C ARG A 135 -13.05 -3.04 -1.49
N TYR A 136 -12.71 -1.75 -1.39
CA TYR A 136 -13.12 -0.80 -0.36
C TYR A 136 -13.46 0.54 -1.02
N PRO A 137 -14.65 0.68 -1.62
CA PRO A 137 -15.03 1.90 -2.35
C PRO A 137 -14.91 3.19 -1.54
N ASP A 138 -15.14 3.12 -0.23
CA ASP A 138 -14.99 4.24 0.70
C ASP A 138 -13.58 4.83 0.76
N SER A 139 -12.57 4.09 0.30
CA SER A 139 -11.17 4.55 0.27
C SER A 139 -10.85 5.48 -0.91
N ARG A 140 -11.70 5.53 -1.94
CA ARG A 140 -11.46 6.34 -3.17
C ARG A 140 -11.39 7.84 -2.91
N ASP A 141 -12.24 8.32 -2.01
CA ASP A 141 -12.39 9.74 -1.69
C ASP A 141 -11.46 10.18 -0.56
N LYS A 142 -10.71 9.23 0.00
CA LYS A 142 -9.75 9.50 1.08
C LYS A 142 -8.37 9.79 0.51
N PRO A 143 -7.60 10.68 1.15
CA PRO A 143 -6.23 10.89 0.75
C PRO A 143 -5.39 9.63 0.99
N ILE A 144 -4.51 9.33 0.05
CA ILE A 144 -3.37 8.46 0.29
C ILE A 144 -2.38 9.28 1.09
N VAL A 145 -1.95 8.77 2.23
CA VAL A 145 -1.05 9.47 3.14
C VAL A 145 0.27 8.71 3.29
N THR A 146 1.32 9.41 3.70
CA THR A 146 2.60 8.81 4.06
C THR A 146 2.70 8.60 5.58
N HIS A 147 3.64 7.78 6.01
CA HIS A 147 3.91 7.64 7.45
C HIS A 147 4.37 8.99 8.06
N ALA A 148 5.14 9.77 7.30
CA ALA A 148 5.56 11.11 7.71
C ALA A 148 4.39 12.06 7.97
N ASP A 149 3.28 11.92 7.20
CA ASP A 149 2.12 12.79 7.36
C ASP A 149 1.38 12.55 8.67
N ILE A 150 1.24 11.28 9.06
CA ILE A 150 0.38 10.86 10.18
C ILE A 150 1.12 10.71 11.51
N ALA A 151 2.45 10.62 11.50
CA ALA A 151 3.25 10.36 12.69
C ALA A 151 3.28 11.53 13.67
N ILE A 152 3.19 11.24 14.97
CA ILE A 152 3.38 12.22 16.06
C ILE A 152 4.47 11.75 17.03
N PRO A 153 5.31 12.70 17.53
CA PRO A 153 5.39 14.10 17.12
C PRO A 153 5.79 14.24 15.65
N LYS A 154 5.48 15.36 15.04
CA LYS A 154 5.87 15.66 13.64
C LYS A 154 7.39 15.52 13.50
N GLY A 155 7.84 14.89 12.40
CA GLY A 155 9.25 14.56 12.16
C GLY A 155 9.74 13.27 12.84
N ARG A 156 8.91 12.56 13.63
CA ARG A 156 9.26 11.23 14.18
C ARG A 156 9.52 10.20 13.09
N LYS A 157 8.88 10.38 11.94
CA LYS A 157 9.00 9.52 10.77
C LYS A 157 9.21 10.37 9.52
N SER A 158 10.04 9.86 8.63
CA SER A 158 10.37 10.47 7.34
C SER A 158 9.87 9.64 6.16
N ASP A 159 9.60 8.34 6.40
CA ASP A 159 9.22 7.42 5.33
C ASP A 159 7.88 7.77 4.68
N PRO A 160 7.79 7.61 3.36
CA PRO A 160 8.71 7.00 2.41
C PRO A 160 9.83 7.93 1.89
N GLY A 161 10.04 9.12 2.47
CA GLY A 161 11.08 10.07 2.09
C GLY A 161 10.69 11.01 0.96
N SER A 162 11.55 12.01 0.71
CA SER A 162 11.29 13.08 -0.27
C SER A 162 11.34 12.63 -1.73
N PHE A 163 11.90 11.47 -2.00
CA PHE A 163 11.93 10.88 -3.36
C PHE A 163 10.65 10.13 -3.74
N PHE A 164 9.71 9.97 -2.81
CA PHE A 164 8.41 9.42 -3.14
C PHE A 164 7.51 10.50 -3.75
N ASP A 165 7.11 10.29 -4.99
CA ASP A 165 6.28 11.22 -5.74
C ASP A 165 4.89 10.60 -5.97
N ILE A 166 3.91 11.06 -5.23
CA ILE A 166 2.52 10.60 -5.31
C ILE A 166 1.87 10.90 -6.67
N THR A 167 2.38 11.90 -7.42
CA THR A 167 1.84 12.26 -8.75
C THR A 167 2.15 11.23 -9.82
N LYS A 168 3.12 10.34 -9.57
CA LYS A 168 3.44 9.19 -10.44
C LYS A 168 2.43 8.05 -10.34
N LEU A 169 1.48 8.11 -9.41
CA LEU A 169 0.45 7.10 -9.29
C LEU A 169 -0.62 7.28 -10.35
N SER A 170 -0.76 6.29 -11.23
CA SER A 170 -1.83 6.21 -12.23
C SER A 170 -3.03 5.47 -11.61
N LEU A 171 -3.91 6.19 -10.93
CA LEU A 171 -5.03 5.61 -10.21
C LEU A 171 -6.30 5.67 -11.05
N ASN A 172 -6.93 4.52 -11.26
CA ASN A 172 -8.29 4.49 -11.80
C ASN A 172 -9.28 4.63 -10.64
N LYS A 173 -9.90 5.80 -10.54
CA LYS A 173 -10.97 6.10 -9.57
C LYS A 173 -12.35 5.85 -10.16
N GLU A 174 -12.46 5.69 -11.48
CA GLU A 174 -13.70 5.48 -12.17
C GLU A 174 -14.04 3.99 -12.26
N GLY A 175 -15.22 3.66 -11.84
CA GLY A 175 -15.95 2.49 -12.26
C GLY A 175 -15.64 1.17 -11.54
N VAL A 176 -16.60 0.67 -10.94
CA VAL A 176 -17.45 -0.43 -11.46
C VAL A 176 -18.86 -0.08 -11.11
#